data_ba53bf539dd478732c20a13881bcd22e
#
_entry.id   ba53bf539dd478732c20a13881bcd22e
#
_cell.length_a   1.000
_cell.length_b   1.000
_cell.length_c   1.000
_cell.angle_alpha   90.00
_cell.angle_beta   90.00
_cell.angle_gamma   90.00
#
_symmetry.space_group_name_H-M   'P 1'
#
loop_
_entity.id
_entity.type
_entity.pdbx_description
1 polymer ?
#
loop_
_entity_poly.entity_id
_entity_poly.type
_entity_poly.pdbx_seq_one_letter_code
_entity_poly.pdbx_strand_id
1 'polypeptide(L)'
;MARHRKRQRRSAVMVAGATAGITTALAFGHAPNATAIAIPPNDVVVGVGGAGNTTSDRIKNKFQGQLVANDHPFVGVQYPALLPVDPSVEAGIPALRDAVDAEIDGDRTVLIVGYSQGSLVAERYKRTLLSDPGAPAPADLKFLFLASPFVPNGGIYSRFPGMAFPGFVSTGAAVPSPYDETFVSLEYDLIADFPAYANPLSIANAVAGMKYVHGDHGPDNVDLDDDDQAVLVVTTPEGGTDTYVLIRAEHLPLLQPVRDFSAALQTTALTEPMLGAIEPTLRVVIDMGYTDRDYENADKPTRFSLFTPHDRIADAIEALPEAIDEGVENFRNGFPTAPSTSADRDEEPADKPKLQAVPDEQAEPDEREESKPQDDTSDAAPPKPDNPKKPKLSERRDTLPKAVSRAVDKLKKDLNPKKHDADAPAEKPSDDDGV
;
A
#
# COMPACT_ATOMS: atom_id res chain seq x y z
N MET A 1 -18.89 -22.29 -14.39
CA MET A 1 -20.03 -22.24 -13.45
C MET A 1 -19.48 -21.77 -12.11
N ALA A 2 -19.58 -20.49 -11.84
CA ALA A 2 -19.08 -19.89 -10.61
C ALA A 2 -20.02 -20.23 -9.45
N ARG A 3 -19.53 -20.89 -8.41
CA ARG A 3 -20.24 -21.14 -7.18
C ARG A 3 -19.90 -20.04 -6.17
N HIS A 4 -20.82 -19.09 -5.98
CA HIS A 4 -20.84 -18.20 -4.85
C HIS A 4 -20.90 -18.98 -3.53
N ARG A 5 -19.86 -18.93 -2.71
CA ARG A 5 -19.91 -19.35 -1.31
C ARG A 5 -20.52 -18.22 -0.47
N LYS A 6 -21.72 -18.43 0.02
CA LYS A 6 -22.35 -17.61 1.07
C LYS A 6 -21.59 -17.81 2.39
N ARG A 7 -20.91 -16.76 2.88
CA ARG A 7 -20.46 -16.69 4.28
C ARG A 7 -21.67 -16.71 5.20
N GLN A 8 -21.76 -17.67 6.11
CA GLN A 8 -22.78 -17.74 7.17
C GLN A 8 -22.44 -16.71 8.25
N ARG A 9 -23.32 -15.73 8.40
CA ARG A 9 -23.30 -14.78 9.51
C ARG A 9 -23.79 -15.47 10.78
N ARG A 10 -23.01 -15.45 11.86
CA ARG A 10 -23.46 -15.81 13.20
C ARG A 10 -24.26 -14.63 13.78
N SER A 11 -25.56 -14.85 13.99
CA SER A 11 -26.45 -13.88 14.64
C SER A 11 -26.18 -13.88 16.14
N ALA A 12 -25.78 -12.75 16.71
CA ALA A 12 -25.76 -12.53 18.15
C ALA A 12 -27.20 -12.28 18.64
N VAL A 13 -27.64 -13.06 19.64
CA VAL A 13 -28.93 -12.91 20.31
C VAL A 13 -28.81 -11.77 21.34
N MET A 14 -29.61 -10.71 21.16
CA MET A 14 -29.78 -9.67 22.18
C MET A 14 -30.83 -10.09 23.23
N VAL A 15 -30.42 -10.03 24.48
CA VAL A 15 -31.33 -10.07 25.62
C VAL A 15 -31.68 -8.64 26.02
N ALA A 16 -32.95 -8.27 25.87
CA ALA A 16 -33.47 -6.97 26.25
C ALA A 16 -33.77 -6.92 27.74
N GLY A 17 -33.05 -6.06 28.48
CA GLY A 17 -33.44 -5.65 29.85
C GLY A 17 -33.79 -4.16 29.84
N ALA A 18 -35.05 -3.84 30.16
CA ALA A 18 -35.56 -2.47 30.22
C ALA A 18 -35.16 -1.77 31.52
N THR A 19 -34.38 -0.70 31.43
CA THR A 19 -34.30 0.38 32.43
C THR A 19 -34.25 1.71 31.73
N ALA A 20 -35.20 2.59 32.06
CA ALA A 20 -35.31 3.92 31.49
C ALA A 20 -34.19 4.82 31.97
N GLY A 21 -33.30 5.16 31.07
CA GLY A 21 -32.28 6.19 31.20
C GLY A 21 -32.13 6.83 29.82
N ILE A 22 -32.04 8.14 29.80
CA ILE A 22 -31.83 8.95 28.56
C ILE A 22 -30.50 8.47 27.96
N THR A 23 -30.57 7.57 26.98
CA THR A 23 -29.45 7.16 26.18
C THR A 23 -29.56 7.88 24.83
N THR A 24 -28.66 8.83 24.60
CA THR A 24 -28.26 9.21 23.24
C THR A 24 -27.86 7.90 22.54
N ALA A 25 -28.68 7.43 21.64
CA ALA A 25 -28.40 6.26 20.84
C ALA A 25 -27.25 6.61 19.87
N LEU A 26 -26.03 6.17 20.20
CA LEU A 26 -24.97 6.00 19.22
C LEU A 26 -25.46 4.90 18.27
N ALA A 27 -25.95 5.29 17.11
CA ALA A 27 -26.28 4.36 16.05
C ALA A 27 -24.97 3.80 15.46
N PHE A 28 -24.51 2.67 15.96
CA PHE A 28 -23.53 1.86 15.26
C PHE A 28 -24.22 1.23 14.05
N GLY A 29 -24.25 1.97 12.94
CA GLY A 29 -24.72 1.47 11.66
C GLY A 29 -23.63 0.57 11.05
N HIS A 30 -23.77 -0.71 11.20
CA HIS A 30 -23.10 -1.64 10.28
C HIS A 30 -23.84 -1.50 8.94
N ALA A 31 -23.27 -0.74 8.02
CA ALA A 31 -23.75 -0.73 6.64
C ALA A 31 -23.42 -2.09 6.01
N PRO A 32 -24.43 -2.84 5.53
CA PRO A 32 -24.17 -4.00 4.70
C PRO A 32 -23.92 -3.51 3.28
N ASN A 33 -22.80 -3.85 2.74
CA ASN A 33 -22.20 -3.65 1.42
C ASN A 33 -21.09 -2.61 1.44
N ALA A 34 -19.93 -3.03 0.96
CA ALA A 34 -18.85 -2.14 0.58
C ALA A 34 -19.44 -1.07 -0.35
N THR A 35 -19.61 0.13 0.18
CA THR A 35 -19.90 1.29 -0.65
C THR A 35 -18.54 1.77 -1.14
N ALA A 36 -18.44 1.97 -2.43
CA ALA A 36 -17.33 2.69 -3.05
C ALA A 36 -16.89 3.86 -2.15
N ILE A 37 -15.59 4.08 -2.04
CA ILE A 37 -15.08 5.22 -1.28
C ILE A 37 -15.66 6.48 -1.91
N ALA A 38 -16.66 7.08 -1.28
CA ALA A 38 -17.23 8.32 -1.78
C ALA A 38 -16.18 9.44 -1.58
N ILE A 39 -15.66 9.97 -2.68
CA ILE A 39 -14.91 11.22 -2.64
C ILE A 39 -15.86 12.30 -2.11
N PRO A 40 -15.51 13.02 -1.01
CA PRO A 40 -16.38 14.05 -0.47
C PRO A 40 -16.73 15.10 -1.52
N PRO A 41 -17.98 15.55 -1.61
CA PRO A 41 -18.36 16.61 -2.55
C PRO A 41 -17.49 17.85 -2.31
N ASN A 42 -16.98 18.43 -3.37
CA ASN A 42 -16.11 19.61 -3.33
C ASN A 42 -16.17 20.34 -4.68
N ASP A 43 -15.77 21.61 -4.69
CA ASP A 43 -15.68 22.43 -5.90
C ASP A 43 -14.26 22.50 -6.44
N VAL A 44 -13.26 22.22 -5.58
CA VAL A 44 -11.85 22.22 -5.94
C VAL A 44 -11.07 21.23 -5.08
N VAL A 45 -10.11 20.55 -5.71
CA VAL A 45 -9.12 19.70 -5.02
C VAL A 45 -7.83 20.48 -4.84
N VAL A 46 -7.38 20.65 -3.59
CA VAL A 46 -6.06 21.18 -3.26
C VAL A 46 -5.15 19.99 -2.91
N GLY A 47 -4.25 19.64 -3.83
CA GLY A 47 -3.37 18.48 -3.69
C GLY A 47 -2.05 18.82 -3.02
N VAL A 48 -1.60 17.95 -2.07
CA VAL A 48 -0.30 18.02 -1.42
C VAL A 48 0.43 16.69 -1.64
N GLY A 49 1.43 16.70 -2.51
CA GLY A 49 2.15 15.50 -2.94
C GLY A 49 3.06 14.90 -1.87
N GLY A 50 3.48 13.66 -2.05
CA GLY A 50 4.47 12.98 -1.23
C GLY A 50 5.90 13.44 -1.52
N ALA A 51 6.88 12.83 -0.84
CA ALA A 51 8.30 13.11 -1.05
C ALA A 51 8.70 12.95 -2.52
N GLY A 52 9.43 13.93 -3.05
CA GLY A 52 9.82 13.98 -4.46
C GLY A 52 8.78 14.57 -5.42
N ASN A 53 7.58 14.96 -4.94
CA ASN A 53 6.55 15.60 -5.74
C ASN A 53 6.36 17.06 -5.33
N THR A 54 7.30 17.92 -5.72
CA THR A 54 7.38 19.33 -5.32
C THR A 54 6.22 20.20 -5.85
N THR A 55 5.57 19.78 -6.93
CA THR A 55 4.43 20.46 -7.57
C THR A 55 3.09 19.87 -7.20
N SER A 56 3.09 18.75 -6.47
CA SER A 56 1.89 17.99 -6.07
C SER A 56 1.02 17.48 -7.23
N ASP A 57 1.50 17.54 -8.46
CA ASP A 57 0.75 17.22 -9.68
C ASP A 57 0.40 15.72 -9.79
N ARG A 58 1.19 14.82 -9.15
CA ARG A 58 0.93 13.37 -9.15
C ARG A 58 -0.30 12.95 -8.33
N ILE A 59 -0.86 13.84 -7.53
CA ILE A 59 -2.15 13.60 -6.84
C ILE A 59 -3.25 13.28 -7.86
N LYS A 60 -3.21 13.90 -9.04
CA LYS A 60 -4.18 13.65 -10.11
C LYS A 60 -4.20 12.21 -10.64
N ASN A 61 -3.11 11.47 -10.44
CA ASN A 61 -3.00 10.09 -10.92
C ASN A 61 -3.53 9.06 -9.92
N LYS A 62 -3.72 9.45 -8.66
CA LYS A 62 -4.16 8.54 -7.61
C LYS A 62 -5.53 7.97 -7.92
N PHE A 63 -5.71 6.68 -7.60
CA PHE A 63 -6.96 5.95 -7.85
C PHE A 63 -7.44 6.07 -9.29
N GLN A 64 -6.56 5.77 -10.24
CA GLN A 64 -6.85 5.82 -11.69
C GLN A 64 -7.35 7.21 -12.15
N GLY A 65 -7.00 8.27 -11.42
CA GLY A 65 -7.46 9.64 -11.69
C GLY A 65 -8.85 9.96 -11.15
N GLN A 66 -9.46 9.08 -10.37
CA GLN A 66 -10.82 9.25 -9.84
C GLN A 66 -10.92 10.41 -8.81
N LEU A 67 -9.80 10.81 -8.17
CA LEU A 67 -9.80 11.92 -7.22
C LEU A 67 -10.06 13.29 -7.86
N VAL A 68 -9.64 13.45 -9.10
CA VAL A 68 -9.78 14.71 -9.85
C VAL A 68 -10.43 14.36 -11.17
N ALA A 69 -11.76 14.39 -11.21
CA ALA A 69 -12.51 14.13 -12.44
C ALA A 69 -12.07 15.08 -13.56
N ASN A 70 -12.26 14.67 -14.82
CA ASN A 70 -12.00 15.52 -15.96
C ASN A 70 -12.75 16.86 -15.81
N ASP A 71 -12.05 17.98 -16.00
CA ASP A 71 -12.54 19.35 -15.84
C ASP A 71 -12.80 19.80 -14.38
N HIS A 72 -12.51 18.98 -13.36
CA HIS A 72 -12.59 19.41 -11.97
C HIS A 72 -11.40 20.30 -11.62
N PRO A 73 -11.59 21.46 -10.97
CA PRO A 73 -10.50 22.35 -10.58
C PRO A 73 -9.50 21.65 -9.66
N PHE A 74 -8.24 21.78 -9.95
CA PHE A 74 -7.12 21.22 -9.15
C PHE A 74 -6.03 22.25 -8.92
N VAL A 75 -5.64 22.42 -7.65
CA VAL A 75 -4.52 23.27 -7.23
C VAL A 75 -3.45 22.41 -6.58
N GLY A 76 -2.28 22.29 -7.22
CA GLY A 76 -1.12 21.61 -6.66
C GLY A 76 -0.30 22.52 -5.76
N VAL A 77 -0.19 22.20 -4.46
CA VAL A 77 0.63 22.94 -3.51
C VAL A 77 2.10 22.74 -3.82
N GLN A 78 2.83 23.83 -3.99
CA GLN A 78 4.27 23.81 -4.24
C GLN A 78 5.03 23.93 -2.92
N TYR A 79 5.80 22.89 -2.57
CA TYR A 79 6.65 22.88 -1.39
C TYR A 79 7.89 22.01 -1.63
N PRO A 80 8.90 22.03 -0.75
CA PRO A 80 10.16 21.31 -1.02
C PRO A 80 10.00 19.82 -1.27
N ALA A 81 9.07 19.12 -0.57
CA ALA A 81 8.82 17.69 -0.68
C ALA A 81 10.10 16.82 -0.61
N LEU A 82 11.03 17.19 0.30
CA LEU A 82 12.37 16.61 0.42
C LEU A 82 12.63 16.07 1.83
N LEU A 83 13.73 15.36 1.98
CA LEU A 83 14.31 15.03 3.28
C LEU A 83 15.33 16.12 3.70
N PRO A 84 15.45 16.44 4.99
CA PRO A 84 14.70 15.87 6.12
C PRO A 84 13.22 16.29 6.12
N VAL A 85 12.37 15.44 6.72
CA VAL A 85 10.91 15.56 6.62
C VAL A 85 10.37 16.84 7.25
N ASP A 86 10.69 17.11 8.53
CA ASP A 86 10.07 18.21 9.28
C ASP A 86 10.30 19.59 8.67
N PRO A 87 11.53 20.01 8.26
CA PRO A 87 11.71 21.29 7.61
C PRO A 87 10.94 21.44 6.30
N SER A 88 10.79 20.35 5.55
CA SER A 88 10.03 20.35 4.32
C SER A 88 8.52 20.50 4.57
N VAL A 89 8.00 19.80 5.58
CA VAL A 89 6.60 19.89 6.01
C VAL A 89 6.28 21.27 6.54
N GLU A 90 7.13 21.84 7.39
CA GLU A 90 6.95 23.21 7.91
C GLU A 90 6.89 24.27 6.79
N ALA A 91 7.68 24.08 5.74
CA ALA A 91 7.63 24.95 4.56
C ALA A 91 6.33 24.75 3.73
N GLY A 92 5.74 23.55 3.79
CA GLY A 92 4.49 23.24 3.08
C GLY A 92 3.23 23.85 3.72
N ILE A 93 3.24 24.06 5.03
CA ILE A 93 2.05 24.57 5.76
C ILE A 93 1.58 25.94 5.26
N PRO A 94 2.44 26.99 5.16
CA PRO A 94 2.00 28.27 4.63
C PRO A 94 1.57 28.18 3.16
N ALA A 95 2.26 27.38 2.33
CA ALA A 95 1.89 27.22 0.93
C ALA A 95 0.52 26.54 0.77
N LEU A 96 0.18 25.59 1.64
CA LEU A 96 -1.15 24.98 1.68
C LEU A 96 -2.21 25.98 2.16
N ARG A 97 -1.90 26.77 3.20
CA ARG A 97 -2.80 27.82 3.69
C ARG A 97 -3.16 28.81 2.57
N ASP A 98 -2.15 29.36 1.91
CA ASP A 98 -2.35 30.35 0.84
C ASP A 98 -3.23 29.77 -0.30
N ALA A 99 -3.02 28.48 -0.64
CA ALA A 99 -3.83 27.80 -1.66
C ALA A 99 -5.28 27.60 -1.23
N VAL A 100 -5.53 27.23 0.04
CA VAL A 100 -6.88 27.04 0.58
C VAL A 100 -7.59 28.37 0.70
N ASP A 101 -6.95 29.40 1.26
CA ASP A 101 -7.54 30.72 1.48
C ASP A 101 -7.99 31.34 0.14
N ALA A 102 -7.19 31.19 -0.93
CA ALA A 102 -7.53 31.68 -2.26
C ALA A 102 -8.79 31.03 -2.85
N GLU A 103 -9.05 29.76 -2.54
CA GLU A 103 -10.23 29.03 -3.03
C GLU A 103 -11.47 29.31 -2.17
N ILE A 104 -11.33 29.39 -0.84
CA ILE A 104 -12.40 29.73 0.09
C ILE A 104 -12.89 31.16 -0.15
N ASP A 105 -11.99 32.13 -0.40
CA ASP A 105 -12.34 33.52 -0.78
C ASP A 105 -13.13 33.58 -2.10
N GLY A 106 -13.01 32.53 -2.94
CA GLY A 106 -13.80 32.35 -4.16
C GLY A 106 -15.18 31.69 -3.93
N ASP A 107 -15.64 31.56 -2.68
CA ASP A 107 -16.90 30.89 -2.30
C ASP A 107 -16.94 29.40 -2.76
N ARG A 108 -15.80 28.70 -2.75
CA ARG A 108 -15.70 27.29 -3.15
C ARG A 108 -15.50 26.39 -1.94
N THR A 109 -16.09 25.21 -2.00
CA THR A 109 -15.77 24.12 -1.08
C THR A 109 -14.47 23.42 -1.49
N VAL A 110 -13.55 23.22 -0.53
CA VAL A 110 -12.20 22.70 -0.76
C VAL A 110 -12.06 21.30 -0.19
N LEU A 111 -11.54 20.38 -1.00
CA LEU A 111 -11.03 19.09 -0.54
C LEU A 111 -9.49 19.12 -0.57
N ILE A 112 -8.85 19.08 0.60
CA ILE A 112 -7.41 18.89 0.70
C ILE A 112 -7.10 17.41 0.56
N VAL A 113 -6.26 17.06 -0.41
CA VAL A 113 -5.76 15.69 -0.61
C VAL A 113 -4.27 15.64 -0.29
N GLY A 114 -3.90 15.04 0.85
CA GLY A 114 -2.51 14.83 1.24
C GLY A 114 -2.07 13.39 1.00
N TYR A 115 -0.92 13.18 0.34
CA TYR A 115 -0.33 11.86 0.13
C TYR A 115 1.02 11.75 0.84
N SER A 116 1.21 10.70 1.69
CA SER A 116 2.49 10.43 2.36
C SER A 116 3.03 11.67 3.10
N GLN A 117 4.15 12.26 2.70
CA GLN A 117 4.66 13.51 3.27
C GLN A 117 3.65 14.67 3.16
N GLY A 118 2.82 14.70 2.11
CA GLY A 118 1.74 15.67 1.98
C GLY A 118 0.65 15.50 3.05
N SER A 119 0.40 14.27 3.52
CA SER A 119 -0.48 14.03 4.67
C SER A 119 0.07 14.66 5.96
N LEU A 120 1.41 14.74 6.12
CA LEU A 120 2.02 15.46 7.25
C LEU A 120 1.76 16.97 7.16
N VAL A 121 1.86 17.54 5.98
CA VAL A 121 1.55 18.97 5.75
C VAL A 121 0.08 19.23 6.05
N ALA A 122 -0.83 18.44 5.50
CA ALA A 122 -2.28 18.60 5.66
C ALA A 122 -2.71 18.44 7.14
N GLU A 123 -2.23 17.41 7.84
CA GLU A 123 -2.54 17.21 9.27
C GLU A 123 -1.98 18.33 10.15
N ARG A 124 -0.73 18.78 9.92
CA ARG A 124 -0.18 19.90 10.68
C ARG A 124 -0.90 21.21 10.38
N TYR A 125 -1.31 21.45 9.14
CA TYR A 125 -2.17 22.58 8.78
C TYR A 125 -3.51 22.49 9.52
N LYS A 126 -4.20 21.35 9.48
CA LYS A 126 -5.44 21.10 10.23
C LYS A 126 -5.29 21.47 11.70
N ARG A 127 -4.21 21.02 12.35
CA ARG A 127 -3.93 21.36 13.76
C ARG A 127 -3.81 22.86 14.01
N THR A 128 -3.32 23.65 13.05
CA THR A 128 -3.29 25.11 13.19
C THR A 128 -4.69 25.71 13.15
N LEU A 129 -5.61 25.14 12.38
CA LEU A 129 -7.00 25.61 12.26
C LEU A 129 -7.79 25.44 13.57
N LEU A 130 -7.49 24.42 14.38
CA LEU A 130 -8.20 24.16 15.64
C LEU A 130 -8.11 25.31 16.66
N SER A 131 -7.14 26.21 16.51
CA SER A 131 -6.96 27.39 17.37
C SER A 131 -7.08 28.72 16.62
N ASP A 132 -7.41 28.68 15.34
CA ASP A 132 -7.50 29.85 14.47
C ASP A 132 -8.93 30.35 14.41
N PRO A 133 -9.26 31.58 14.98
CA PRO A 133 -10.60 32.14 14.89
C PRO A 133 -11.06 32.46 13.45
N GLY A 134 -10.11 32.53 12.50
CA GLY A 134 -10.37 32.74 11.08
C GLY A 134 -10.41 31.44 10.26
N ALA A 135 -10.44 30.27 10.93
CA ALA A 135 -10.47 28.99 10.22
C ALA A 135 -11.71 28.85 9.32
N PRO A 136 -11.60 28.24 8.14
CA PRO A 136 -12.74 27.93 7.28
C PRO A 136 -13.82 27.15 8.02
N ALA A 137 -15.08 27.36 7.63
CA ALA A 137 -16.18 26.60 8.23
C ALA A 137 -16.06 25.10 7.85
N PRO A 138 -16.48 24.16 8.73
CA PRO A 138 -16.41 22.72 8.43
C PRO A 138 -17.19 22.31 7.17
N ALA A 139 -18.18 23.08 6.77
CA ALA A 139 -18.91 22.84 5.53
C ALA A 139 -18.08 23.12 4.26
N ASP A 140 -17.10 24.03 4.37
CA ASP A 140 -16.34 24.56 3.25
C ASP A 140 -14.99 23.86 3.05
N LEU A 141 -14.54 23.08 4.06
CA LEU A 141 -13.23 22.41 4.05
C LEU A 141 -13.32 20.96 4.48
N LYS A 142 -12.73 20.05 3.71
CA LYS A 142 -12.65 18.62 3.98
C LYS A 142 -11.24 18.10 3.72
N PHE A 143 -10.91 16.95 4.33
CA PHE A 143 -9.59 16.35 4.22
C PHE A 143 -9.68 14.90 3.71
N LEU A 144 -8.78 14.54 2.80
CA LEU A 144 -8.52 13.18 2.37
C LEU A 144 -7.03 12.88 2.57
N PHE A 145 -6.72 11.96 3.46
CA PHE A 145 -5.37 11.54 3.80
C PHE A 145 -5.07 10.20 3.15
N LEU A 146 -4.11 10.17 2.24
CA LEU A 146 -3.65 8.96 1.56
C LEU A 146 -2.31 8.52 2.12
N ALA A 147 -2.19 7.24 2.46
CA ALA A 147 -0.96 6.66 3.00
C ALA A 147 -0.42 7.47 4.19
N SER A 148 -1.32 7.83 5.13
CA SER A 148 -1.06 8.76 6.22
C SER A 148 -0.39 8.08 7.41
N PRO A 149 0.71 8.62 7.96
CA PRO A 149 1.33 8.10 9.19
C PRO A 149 0.48 8.33 10.44
N PHE A 150 -0.60 9.09 10.35
CA PHE A 150 -1.44 9.49 11.48
C PHE A 150 -2.65 8.60 11.72
N VAL A 151 -2.92 7.61 10.87
CA VAL A 151 -4.03 6.66 11.08
C VAL A 151 -3.93 6.10 12.51
N PRO A 152 -4.98 6.26 13.36
CA PRO A 152 -4.86 5.94 14.78
C PRO A 152 -4.45 4.49 15.04
N ASN A 153 -5.04 3.54 14.33
CA ASN A 153 -4.70 2.12 14.44
C ASN A 153 -4.01 1.56 13.18
N GLY A 154 -2.92 2.17 12.76
CA GLY A 154 -2.16 1.71 11.59
C GLY A 154 -0.95 2.59 11.34
N GLY A 155 -1.10 3.89 11.43
CA GLY A 155 -0.07 4.84 11.10
C GLY A 155 1.20 4.72 11.97
N ILE A 156 2.36 4.80 11.33
CA ILE A 156 3.65 4.66 12.03
C ILE A 156 3.85 5.71 13.13
N TYR A 157 3.28 6.93 12.98
CA TYR A 157 3.33 7.95 14.02
C TYR A 157 2.48 7.56 15.22
N SER A 158 1.33 6.93 15.01
CA SER A 158 0.47 6.41 16.07
C SER A 158 1.12 5.25 16.82
N ARG A 159 1.90 4.42 16.12
CA ARG A 159 2.67 3.32 16.74
C ARG A 159 3.78 3.83 17.64
N PHE A 160 4.44 4.95 17.27
CA PHE A 160 5.62 5.49 17.97
C PHE A 160 5.44 6.98 18.30
N PRO A 161 4.44 7.36 19.12
CA PRO A 161 4.22 8.76 19.48
C PRO A 161 5.40 9.31 20.29
N GLY A 162 5.89 10.50 19.90
CA GLY A 162 7.02 11.16 20.54
C GLY A 162 8.41 10.63 20.15
N MET A 163 8.50 9.68 19.22
CA MET A 163 9.79 9.27 18.66
C MET A 163 10.39 10.43 17.85
N ALA A 164 11.65 10.76 18.11
CA ALA A 164 12.32 11.89 17.49
C ALA A 164 13.73 11.52 16.99
N PHE A 165 14.02 11.91 15.77
CA PHE A 165 15.34 11.90 15.16
C PHE A 165 15.61 13.28 14.52
N PRO A 166 16.85 13.63 14.18
CA PRO A 166 17.12 14.87 13.49
C PRO A 166 16.29 15.03 12.19
N GLY A 167 15.40 16.02 12.18
CA GLY A 167 14.52 16.29 11.03
C GLY A 167 13.30 15.39 10.89
N PHE A 168 12.96 14.66 11.96
CA PHE A 168 11.78 13.80 12.02
C PHE A 168 11.25 13.70 13.46
N VAL A 169 10.01 14.14 13.68
CA VAL A 169 9.33 14.01 14.98
C VAL A 169 7.94 13.45 14.79
N SER A 170 7.69 12.27 15.39
CA SER A 170 6.35 11.70 15.43
C SER A 170 5.47 12.45 16.43
N THR A 171 4.38 13.02 15.97
CA THR A 171 3.40 13.74 16.78
C THR A 171 2.22 12.86 17.23
N GLY A 172 2.31 11.54 17.01
CA GLY A 172 1.25 10.58 17.36
C GLY A 172 0.14 10.50 16.30
N ALA A 173 -1.05 10.03 16.71
CA ALA A 173 -2.21 9.89 15.84
C ALA A 173 -2.76 11.25 15.37
N ALA A 174 -3.62 11.21 14.35
CA ALA A 174 -4.44 12.33 13.96
C ALA A 174 -5.22 12.86 15.18
N VAL A 175 -5.42 14.17 15.21
CA VAL A 175 -6.23 14.79 16.27
C VAL A 175 -7.67 14.94 15.77
N PRO A 176 -8.68 14.67 16.60
CA PRO A 176 -10.08 14.93 16.26
C PRO A 176 -10.30 16.40 15.87
N SER A 177 -11.19 16.63 14.92
CA SER A 177 -11.48 17.96 14.41
C SER A 177 -12.97 18.11 14.07
N PRO A 178 -13.48 19.34 13.85
CA PRO A 178 -14.83 19.54 13.37
C PRO A 178 -14.99 19.27 11.86
N TYR A 179 -13.89 19.01 11.14
CA TYR A 179 -13.90 18.76 9.70
C TYR A 179 -14.19 17.30 9.39
N ASP A 180 -14.79 17.04 8.23
CA ASP A 180 -14.90 15.68 7.70
C ASP A 180 -13.54 15.24 7.17
N GLU A 181 -13.08 14.07 7.62
CA GLU A 181 -11.78 13.49 7.28
C GLU A 181 -11.94 12.07 6.72
N THR A 182 -11.24 11.77 5.66
CA THR A 182 -11.17 10.42 5.11
C THR A 182 -9.71 9.95 5.10
N PHE A 183 -9.43 8.83 5.76
CA PHE A 183 -8.11 8.19 5.78
C PHE A 183 -8.16 6.94 4.91
N VAL A 184 -7.41 6.93 3.81
CA VAL A 184 -7.30 5.76 2.94
C VAL A 184 -5.92 5.15 3.10
N SER A 185 -5.90 3.90 3.55
CA SER A 185 -4.70 3.10 3.73
C SER A 185 -4.73 1.89 2.80
N LEU A 186 -3.61 1.57 2.19
CA LEU A 186 -3.40 0.29 1.53
C LEU A 186 -2.86 -0.71 2.55
N GLU A 187 -3.37 -1.93 2.53
CA GLU A 187 -2.96 -2.99 3.46
C GLU A 187 -1.46 -3.27 3.34
N TYR A 188 -0.76 -3.38 4.48
CA TYR A 188 0.69 -3.55 4.61
C TYR A 188 1.55 -2.35 4.18
N ASP A 189 0.98 -1.18 3.99
CA ASP A 189 1.75 0.06 3.81
C ASP A 189 2.59 0.34 5.07
N LEU A 190 3.93 0.46 4.91
CA LEU A 190 4.85 0.73 6.03
C LEU A 190 4.47 2.00 6.82
N ILE A 191 3.88 2.98 6.16
CA ILE A 191 3.58 4.31 6.73
C ILE A 191 2.18 4.35 7.35
N ALA A 192 1.16 3.88 6.61
CA ALA A 192 -0.23 3.99 7.00
C ALA A 192 -0.79 2.75 7.70
N ASP A 193 -0.19 1.57 7.49
CA ASP A 193 -0.60 0.28 8.06
C ASP A 193 0.60 -0.48 8.63
N PHE A 194 1.28 0.13 9.61
CA PHE A 194 2.41 -0.47 10.30
C PHE A 194 1.94 -1.50 11.35
N PRO A 195 2.64 -2.65 11.49
CA PRO A 195 2.31 -3.65 12.51
C PRO A 195 2.23 -3.07 13.92
N ALA A 196 1.30 -3.58 14.73
CA ALA A 196 1.15 -3.21 16.13
C ALA A 196 2.09 -4.01 17.05
N TYR A 197 2.53 -5.19 16.60
CA TYR A 197 3.30 -6.14 17.43
C TYR A 197 4.60 -6.53 16.74
N ALA A 198 5.64 -6.84 17.54
CA ALA A 198 6.98 -7.22 17.06
C ALA A 198 6.99 -8.64 16.45
N ASN A 199 6.22 -8.85 15.39
CA ASN A 199 6.29 -10.04 14.57
C ASN A 199 7.30 -9.82 13.43
N PRO A 200 8.38 -10.59 13.34
CA PRO A 200 9.42 -10.37 12.32
C PRO A 200 8.91 -10.47 10.88
N LEU A 201 7.94 -11.36 10.61
CA LEU A 201 7.36 -11.52 9.27
C LEU A 201 6.44 -10.35 8.92
N SER A 202 5.65 -9.86 9.86
CA SER A 202 4.81 -8.66 9.67
C SER A 202 5.66 -7.43 9.37
N ILE A 203 6.75 -7.24 10.14
CA ILE A 203 7.70 -6.13 9.92
C ILE A 203 8.39 -6.26 8.57
N ALA A 204 8.85 -7.45 8.19
CA ALA A 204 9.49 -7.69 6.90
C ALA A 204 8.51 -7.44 5.73
N ASN A 205 7.23 -7.83 5.90
CA ASN A 205 6.18 -7.59 4.93
C ASN A 205 5.89 -6.09 4.77
N ALA A 206 5.78 -5.34 5.87
CA ALA A 206 5.59 -3.89 5.84
C ALA A 206 6.79 -3.16 5.23
N VAL A 207 8.04 -3.61 5.50
CA VAL A 207 9.25 -3.06 4.85
C VAL A 207 9.21 -3.30 3.33
N ALA A 208 8.77 -4.47 2.87
CA ALA A 208 8.51 -4.71 1.45
C ALA A 208 7.39 -3.81 0.93
N GLY A 209 6.34 -3.59 1.75
CA GLY A 209 5.24 -2.68 1.48
C GLY A 209 5.68 -1.24 1.19
N MET A 210 6.79 -0.77 1.77
CA MET A 210 7.35 0.55 1.44
C MET A 210 7.67 0.69 -0.05
N LYS A 211 8.09 -0.38 -0.70
CA LYS A 211 8.40 -0.37 -2.15
C LYS A 211 7.16 -0.66 -3.00
N TYR A 212 6.37 -1.66 -2.60
CA TYR A 212 5.35 -2.25 -3.47
C TYR A 212 3.94 -1.68 -3.22
N VAL A 213 3.72 -1.07 -2.06
CA VAL A 213 2.43 -0.53 -1.64
C VAL A 213 2.50 0.98 -1.47
N HIS A 214 3.47 1.48 -0.67
CA HIS A 214 3.62 2.93 -0.39
C HIS A 214 4.23 3.70 -1.56
N GLY A 215 4.92 3.02 -2.51
CA GLY A 215 5.60 3.67 -3.62
C GLY A 215 4.72 4.68 -4.34
N ASP A 216 5.35 5.65 -4.98
CA ASP A 216 4.66 6.80 -5.61
C ASP A 216 3.54 6.40 -6.60
N HIS A 217 3.64 5.18 -7.15
CA HIS A 217 2.63 4.58 -8.02
C HIS A 217 1.73 3.53 -7.33
N GLY A 218 1.96 3.22 -6.06
CA GLY A 218 1.16 2.22 -5.35
C GLY A 218 -0.34 2.51 -5.41
N PRO A 219 -0.79 3.70 -5.04
CA PRO A 219 -2.21 4.07 -5.10
C PRO A 219 -2.74 4.41 -6.50
N ASP A 220 -1.88 4.50 -7.54
CA ASP A 220 -2.33 4.95 -8.87
C ASP A 220 -3.22 3.91 -9.57
N ASN A 221 -3.00 2.62 -9.30
CA ASN A 221 -3.73 1.52 -9.94
C ASN A 221 -4.90 1.00 -9.11
N VAL A 222 -5.14 1.55 -7.94
CA VAL A 222 -6.23 1.14 -7.06
C VAL A 222 -7.54 1.68 -7.59
N ASP A 223 -8.56 0.81 -7.62
CA ASP A 223 -9.94 1.18 -7.94
C ASP A 223 -10.68 1.49 -6.63
N LEU A 224 -11.28 2.67 -6.55
CA LEU A 224 -12.09 3.07 -5.38
C LEU A 224 -13.43 2.32 -5.31
N ASP A 225 -13.86 1.75 -6.43
CA ASP A 225 -15.10 0.96 -6.53
C ASP A 225 -14.87 -0.53 -6.18
N ASP A 226 -13.64 -0.93 -5.83
CA ASP A 226 -13.33 -2.31 -5.44
C ASP A 226 -14.06 -2.68 -4.15
N ASP A 227 -14.75 -3.82 -4.17
CA ASP A 227 -15.53 -4.32 -3.04
C ASP A 227 -14.66 -4.87 -1.87
N ASP A 228 -13.34 -5.04 -2.06
CA ASP A 228 -12.45 -5.61 -1.02
C ASP A 228 -11.84 -4.53 -0.13
N GLN A 229 -12.72 -3.82 0.57
CA GLN A 229 -12.39 -2.73 1.47
C GLN A 229 -12.99 -2.98 2.87
N ALA A 230 -12.26 -2.55 3.91
CA ALA A 230 -12.81 -2.43 5.25
C ALA A 230 -13.02 -0.95 5.57
N VAL A 231 -14.22 -0.58 6.03
CA VAL A 231 -14.59 0.81 6.27
C VAL A 231 -15.16 0.98 7.67
N LEU A 232 -14.67 2.00 8.40
CA LEU A 232 -15.24 2.47 9.67
C LEU A 232 -15.55 3.96 9.54
N VAL A 233 -16.77 4.35 9.93
CA VAL A 233 -17.19 5.75 9.99
C VAL A 233 -17.49 6.11 11.44
N VAL A 234 -16.88 7.19 11.94
CA VAL A 234 -17.00 7.66 13.34
C VAL A 234 -17.28 9.15 13.37
N THR A 235 -18.22 9.57 14.21
CA THR A 235 -18.40 11.01 14.49
C THR A 235 -17.43 11.44 15.59
N THR A 236 -16.65 12.48 15.35
CA THR A 236 -15.70 13.02 16.33
C THR A 236 -16.43 13.79 17.44
N PRO A 237 -15.83 13.93 18.63
CA PRO A 237 -16.38 14.76 19.69
C PRO A 237 -16.55 16.25 19.29
N GLU A 238 -15.76 16.70 18.32
CA GLU A 238 -15.77 18.06 17.76
C GLU A 238 -16.86 18.27 16.69
N GLY A 239 -17.55 17.20 16.28
CA GLY A 239 -18.69 17.22 15.37
C GLY A 239 -18.37 16.92 13.91
N GLY A 240 -17.13 16.66 13.56
CA GLY A 240 -16.73 16.15 12.24
C GLY A 240 -16.99 14.65 12.09
N THR A 241 -16.79 14.14 10.88
CA THR A 241 -16.90 12.71 10.55
C THR A 241 -15.56 12.17 10.06
N ASP A 242 -15.00 11.19 10.77
CA ASP A 242 -13.82 10.47 10.34
C ASP A 242 -14.23 9.17 9.63
N THR A 243 -13.76 8.98 8.41
CA THR A 243 -13.92 7.75 7.64
C THR A 243 -12.56 7.09 7.46
N TYR A 244 -12.43 5.87 7.97
CA TYR A 244 -11.22 5.06 7.84
C TYR A 244 -11.46 3.95 6.83
N VAL A 245 -10.59 3.86 5.83
CA VAL A 245 -10.67 2.87 4.75
C VAL A 245 -9.37 2.09 4.68
N LEU A 246 -9.47 0.76 4.70
CA LEU A 246 -8.37 -0.15 4.39
C LEU A 246 -8.68 -0.88 3.10
N ILE A 247 -7.92 -0.61 2.06
CA ILE A 247 -7.95 -1.33 0.80
C ILE A 247 -7.06 -2.56 0.94
N ARG A 248 -7.63 -3.74 0.77
CA ARG A 248 -6.91 -5.00 0.99
C ARG A 248 -5.92 -5.28 -0.12
N ALA A 249 -4.78 -5.87 0.25
CA ALA A 249 -3.78 -6.30 -0.71
C ALA A 249 -4.14 -7.69 -1.26
N GLU A 250 -4.22 -7.82 -2.57
CA GLU A 250 -4.39 -9.12 -3.24
C GLU A 250 -3.23 -10.06 -2.87
N HIS A 251 -2.01 -9.51 -2.88
CA HIS A 251 -0.79 -10.26 -2.62
C HIS A 251 0.06 -9.67 -1.50
N LEU A 252 0.77 -10.54 -0.78
CA LEU A 252 1.73 -10.12 0.23
C LEU A 252 2.94 -9.40 -0.40
N PRO A 253 3.24 -8.15 -0.01
CA PRO A 253 4.43 -7.42 -0.46
C PRO A 253 5.74 -8.20 -0.28
N LEU A 254 5.82 -9.04 0.77
CA LEU A 254 7.00 -9.88 1.06
C LEU A 254 7.31 -10.86 -0.08
N LEU A 255 6.30 -11.33 -0.82
CA LEU A 255 6.45 -12.29 -1.91
C LEU A 255 6.67 -11.61 -3.27
N GLN A 256 6.44 -10.31 -3.38
CA GLN A 256 6.55 -9.57 -4.63
C GLN A 256 7.95 -9.62 -5.28
N PRO A 257 9.09 -9.59 -4.53
CA PRO A 257 10.40 -9.79 -5.15
C PRO A 257 10.56 -11.12 -5.90
N VAL A 258 9.89 -12.17 -5.40
CA VAL A 258 9.91 -13.50 -6.06
C VAL A 258 9.06 -13.45 -7.33
N ARG A 259 7.89 -12.78 -7.28
CA ARG A 259 7.04 -12.56 -8.45
C ARG A 259 7.77 -11.76 -9.53
N ASP A 260 8.38 -10.63 -9.16
CA ASP A 260 9.16 -9.80 -10.09
C ASP A 260 10.30 -10.61 -10.76
N PHE A 261 11.02 -11.43 -9.98
CA PHE A 261 12.09 -12.26 -10.47
C PHE A 261 11.58 -13.36 -11.42
N SER A 262 10.48 -14.01 -11.07
CA SER A 262 9.88 -15.04 -11.91
C SER A 262 9.34 -14.48 -13.22
N ALA A 263 8.76 -13.30 -13.18
CA ALA A 263 8.30 -12.58 -14.37
C ALA A 263 9.47 -12.23 -15.30
N ALA A 264 10.58 -11.74 -14.74
CA ALA A 264 11.79 -11.44 -15.51
C ALA A 264 12.41 -12.67 -16.17
N LEU A 265 12.25 -13.87 -15.56
CA LEU A 265 12.71 -15.15 -16.10
C LEU A 265 11.65 -15.85 -16.96
N GLN A 266 10.44 -15.30 -17.09
CA GLN A 266 9.29 -15.91 -17.76
C GLN A 266 8.89 -17.28 -17.17
N THR A 267 9.04 -17.43 -15.84
CA THR A 267 8.73 -18.67 -15.09
C THR A 267 7.48 -18.52 -14.22
N THR A 268 6.68 -17.46 -14.39
CA THR A 268 5.50 -17.14 -13.60
C THR A 268 4.52 -18.32 -13.52
N ALA A 269 4.27 -19.02 -14.63
CA ALA A 269 3.37 -20.18 -14.66
C ALA A 269 3.80 -21.34 -13.73
N LEU A 270 5.07 -21.42 -13.36
CA LEU A 270 5.58 -22.41 -12.39
C LEU A 270 5.64 -21.84 -10.97
N THR A 271 5.88 -20.54 -10.85
CA THR A 271 6.13 -19.88 -9.56
C THR A 271 4.82 -19.50 -8.86
N GLU A 272 3.82 -19.00 -9.60
CA GLU A 272 2.54 -18.57 -9.00
C GLU A 272 1.78 -19.68 -8.27
N PRO A 273 1.69 -20.94 -8.79
CA PRO A 273 1.07 -22.01 -8.02
C PRO A 273 1.78 -22.30 -6.69
N MET A 274 3.11 -22.15 -6.65
CA MET A 274 3.89 -22.35 -5.43
C MET A 274 3.70 -21.19 -4.43
N LEU A 275 3.65 -19.95 -4.92
CA LEU A 275 3.37 -18.76 -4.09
C LEU A 275 1.94 -18.81 -3.58
N GLY A 276 0.96 -19.14 -4.43
CA GLY A 276 -0.44 -19.33 -4.03
C GLY A 276 -0.64 -20.42 -2.98
N ALA A 277 0.23 -21.44 -2.97
CA ALA A 277 0.20 -22.51 -1.95
C ALA A 277 0.62 -22.01 -0.56
N ILE A 278 1.58 -21.11 -0.47
CA ILE A 278 2.17 -20.67 0.81
C ILE A 278 1.57 -19.35 1.31
N GLU A 279 1.06 -18.51 0.41
CA GLU A 279 0.62 -17.15 0.71
C GLU A 279 -0.51 -17.09 1.74
N PRO A 280 -1.59 -17.92 1.69
CA PRO A 280 -2.65 -17.88 2.70
C PRO A 280 -2.15 -18.17 4.12
N THR A 281 -1.31 -19.19 4.27
CA THR A 281 -0.68 -19.54 5.56
C THR A 281 0.25 -18.43 6.05
N LEU A 282 1.04 -17.85 5.15
CA LEU A 282 1.96 -16.76 5.48
C LEU A 282 1.19 -15.48 5.87
N ARG A 283 0.04 -15.20 5.22
CA ARG A 283 -0.85 -14.08 5.55
C ARG A 283 -1.36 -14.20 6.98
N VAL A 284 -1.84 -15.37 7.41
CA VAL A 284 -2.26 -15.60 8.79
C VAL A 284 -1.16 -15.27 9.80
N VAL A 285 0.08 -15.69 9.53
CA VAL A 285 1.21 -15.41 10.41
C VAL A 285 1.60 -13.92 10.40
N ILE A 286 1.52 -13.27 9.25
CA ILE A 286 1.79 -11.84 9.11
C ILE A 286 0.71 -11.02 9.83
N ASP A 287 -0.57 -11.35 9.65
CA ASP A 287 -1.69 -10.62 10.23
C ASP A 287 -1.74 -10.73 11.76
N MET A 288 -1.12 -11.75 12.34
CA MET A 288 -0.90 -11.83 13.79
C MET A 288 -0.12 -10.63 14.36
N GLY A 289 0.65 -9.91 13.52
CA GLY A 289 1.36 -8.68 13.90
C GLY A 289 0.48 -7.42 13.92
N TYR A 290 -0.78 -7.51 13.53
CA TYR A 290 -1.71 -6.39 13.45
C TYR A 290 -2.83 -6.55 14.49
N THR A 291 -3.53 -5.45 14.83
CA THR A 291 -4.62 -5.45 15.83
C THR A 291 -5.86 -6.14 15.32
N ASP A 292 -6.35 -5.71 14.17
CA ASP A 292 -7.46 -6.31 13.43
C ASP A 292 -7.28 -6.03 11.94
N ARG A 293 -7.95 -6.82 11.11
CA ARG A 293 -7.99 -6.61 9.66
C ARG A 293 -9.38 -6.20 9.17
N ASP A 294 -10.37 -6.17 10.07
CA ASP A 294 -11.73 -5.75 9.75
C ASP A 294 -11.96 -4.25 10.00
N TYR A 295 -10.92 -3.55 10.47
CA TYR A 295 -10.88 -2.11 10.71
C TYR A 295 -11.89 -1.59 11.74
N GLU A 296 -12.46 -2.48 12.57
CA GLU A 296 -13.44 -2.12 13.61
C GLU A 296 -12.89 -1.17 14.68
N ASN A 297 -11.57 -1.10 14.82
CA ASN A 297 -10.87 -0.26 15.78
C ASN A 297 -9.91 0.74 15.11
N ALA A 298 -10.17 1.10 13.84
CA ALA A 298 -9.31 2.00 13.09
C ALA A 298 -9.15 3.39 13.75
N ASP A 299 -10.17 3.84 14.49
CA ASP A 299 -10.23 5.09 15.24
C ASP A 299 -9.42 5.08 16.56
N LYS A 300 -8.96 3.90 17.02
CA LYS A 300 -8.34 3.74 18.35
C LYS A 300 -6.81 3.76 18.26
N PRO A 301 -6.14 4.80 18.79
CA PRO A 301 -4.69 4.87 18.79
C PRO A 301 -4.05 3.67 19.48
N THR A 302 -3.25 2.91 18.75
CA THR A 302 -2.58 1.71 19.27
C THR A 302 -1.07 1.84 19.12
N ARG A 303 -0.35 1.78 20.23
CA ARG A 303 1.12 1.86 20.26
C ARG A 303 1.75 0.52 19.89
N PHE A 304 2.95 0.58 19.34
CA PHE A 304 3.75 -0.62 19.08
C PHE A 304 4.10 -1.36 20.38
N SER A 305 3.96 -2.68 20.36
CA SER A 305 4.29 -3.58 21.48
C SER A 305 5.30 -4.63 21.03
N LEU A 306 6.24 -4.98 21.93
CA LEU A 306 7.22 -6.04 21.69
C LEU A 306 6.58 -7.45 21.80
N PHE A 307 5.36 -7.55 22.29
CA PHE A 307 4.70 -8.83 22.52
C PHE A 307 3.37 -8.86 21.75
N THR A 308 3.14 -9.93 21.00
CA THR A 308 1.84 -10.25 20.41
C THR A 308 0.91 -10.77 21.49
N PRO A 309 -0.32 -10.24 21.64
CA PRO A 309 -1.32 -10.73 22.58
C PRO A 309 -1.68 -12.19 22.35
N HIS A 310 -2.07 -12.89 23.42
CA HIS A 310 -2.39 -14.32 23.36
C HIS A 310 -3.62 -14.63 22.50
N ASP A 311 -4.61 -13.73 22.50
CA ASP A 311 -5.80 -13.82 21.66
C ASP A 311 -5.43 -13.79 20.17
N ARG A 312 -4.56 -12.89 19.75
CA ARG A 312 -4.07 -12.84 18.36
C ARG A 312 -3.33 -14.11 17.93
N ILE A 313 -2.57 -14.71 18.85
CA ILE A 313 -1.90 -15.99 18.59
C ILE A 313 -2.94 -17.12 18.49
N ALA A 314 -3.96 -17.12 19.36
CA ALA A 314 -5.02 -18.10 19.32
C ALA A 314 -5.86 -18.02 18.04
N ASP A 315 -6.24 -16.80 17.64
CA ASP A 315 -6.97 -16.54 16.38
C ASP A 315 -6.17 -17.04 15.16
N ALA A 316 -4.86 -16.76 15.15
CA ALA A 316 -3.99 -17.25 14.08
C ALA A 316 -3.90 -18.78 14.03
N ILE A 317 -3.79 -19.45 15.19
CA ILE A 317 -3.78 -20.91 15.27
C ILE A 317 -5.12 -21.50 14.77
N GLU A 318 -6.24 -20.86 15.09
CA GLU A 318 -7.57 -21.29 14.62
C GLU A 318 -7.72 -21.11 13.11
N ALA A 319 -7.14 -20.05 12.53
CA ALA A 319 -7.21 -19.76 11.10
C ALA A 319 -6.26 -20.62 10.22
N LEU A 320 -5.18 -21.17 10.80
CA LEU A 320 -4.17 -21.92 10.05
C LEU A 320 -4.69 -23.10 9.22
N PRO A 321 -5.60 -23.98 9.73
CA PRO A 321 -6.11 -25.11 8.95
C PRO A 321 -6.82 -24.66 7.67
N GLU A 322 -7.67 -23.63 7.74
CA GLU A 322 -8.38 -23.09 6.57
C GLU A 322 -7.39 -22.49 5.56
N ALA A 323 -6.41 -21.74 6.04
CA ALA A 323 -5.37 -21.15 5.19
C ALA A 323 -4.49 -22.21 4.50
N ILE A 324 -4.21 -23.33 5.17
CA ILE A 324 -3.49 -24.47 4.56
C ILE A 324 -4.34 -25.12 3.46
N ASP A 325 -5.64 -25.35 3.73
CA ASP A 325 -6.56 -25.95 2.75
C ASP A 325 -6.71 -25.04 1.52
N GLU A 326 -6.84 -23.72 1.73
CA GLU A 326 -6.84 -22.73 0.65
C GLU A 326 -5.54 -22.78 -0.16
N GLY A 327 -4.39 -22.82 0.50
CA GLY A 327 -3.10 -22.95 -0.16
C GLY A 327 -2.99 -24.21 -1.02
N VAL A 328 -3.49 -25.35 -0.53
CA VAL A 328 -3.54 -26.60 -1.31
C VAL A 328 -4.47 -26.47 -2.52
N GLU A 329 -5.62 -25.79 -2.37
CA GLU A 329 -6.54 -25.51 -3.47
C GLU A 329 -5.90 -24.61 -4.53
N ASN A 330 -5.25 -23.52 -4.11
CA ASN A 330 -4.53 -22.60 -4.99
C ASN A 330 -3.42 -23.31 -5.77
N PHE A 331 -2.67 -24.19 -5.12
CA PHE A 331 -1.64 -24.99 -5.80
C PHE A 331 -2.23 -25.89 -6.88
N ARG A 332 -3.34 -26.57 -6.58
CA ARG A 332 -3.99 -27.48 -7.54
C ARG A 332 -4.59 -26.75 -8.74
N ASN A 333 -5.15 -25.56 -8.49
CA ASN A 333 -5.82 -24.77 -9.50
C ASN A 333 -4.87 -23.87 -10.29
N GLY A 334 -3.66 -23.61 -9.77
CA GLY A 334 -2.68 -22.72 -10.36
C GLY A 334 -1.94 -23.29 -11.57
N PHE A 335 -1.99 -24.60 -11.80
CA PHE A 335 -1.40 -25.20 -13.01
C PHE A 335 -2.42 -25.23 -14.14
N PRO A 336 -2.05 -24.82 -15.38
CA PRO A 336 -2.93 -24.95 -16.52
C PRO A 336 -3.28 -26.44 -16.71
N THR A 337 -4.56 -26.77 -16.53
CA THR A 337 -5.08 -28.09 -16.89
C THR A 337 -4.90 -28.25 -18.38
N ALA A 338 -4.16 -29.29 -18.79
CA ALA A 338 -4.13 -29.69 -20.20
C ALA A 338 -5.60 -29.83 -20.69
N PRO A 339 -5.96 -29.33 -21.88
CA PRO A 339 -7.29 -29.49 -22.39
C PRO A 339 -7.61 -30.99 -22.32
N SER A 340 -8.64 -31.35 -21.55
CA SER A 340 -9.14 -32.71 -21.55
C SER A 340 -9.63 -33.00 -22.96
N THR A 341 -8.85 -33.74 -23.71
CA THR A 341 -9.34 -34.44 -24.89
C THR A 341 -10.28 -35.54 -24.37
N SER A 342 -11.51 -35.14 -24.07
CA SER A 342 -12.62 -36.08 -24.06
C SER A 342 -12.81 -36.52 -25.51
N ALA A 343 -12.13 -37.60 -25.84
CA ALA A 343 -12.42 -38.37 -27.01
C ALA A 343 -13.75 -39.06 -26.75
N ASP A 344 -14.84 -38.39 -26.96
CA ASP A 344 -16.09 -39.04 -27.32
C ASP A 344 -15.90 -39.62 -28.71
N ARG A 345 -15.51 -40.89 -28.68
CA ARG A 345 -15.45 -41.75 -29.85
C ARG A 345 -16.85 -42.30 -30.05
N ASP A 346 -17.73 -41.53 -30.66
CA ASP A 346 -18.88 -42.08 -31.35
C ASP A 346 -18.42 -42.46 -32.76
N GLU A 347 -18.20 -43.78 -32.93
CA GLU A 347 -18.02 -44.38 -34.24
C GLU A 347 -19.32 -44.36 -34.97
N GLU A 348 -19.42 -43.54 -36.05
CA GLU A 348 -20.35 -43.75 -37.16
C GLU A 348 -19.58 -43.85 -38.46
N PRO A 349 -19.94 -44.81 -39.36
CA PRO A 349 -19.03 -45.28 -40.40
C PRO A 349 -18.90 -44.35 -41.60
N ALA A 350 -17.68 -44.29 -42.08
CA ALA A 350 -17.18 -43.52 -43.18
C ALA A 350 -18.00 -43.66 -44.48
N ASP A 351 -18.41 -42.57 -45.06
CA ASP A 351 -18.69 -42.44 -46.49
C ASP A 351 -17.57 -41.63 -47.18
N LYS A 352 -17.04 -42.17 -48.28
CA LYS A 352 -15.84 -41.68 -48.96
C LYS A 352 -16.15 -40.44 -49.80
N PRO A 353 -15.41 -39.37 -49.73
CA PRO A 353 -15.58 -38.29 -50.70
C PRO A 353 -14.78 -38.59 -51.98
N LYS A 354 -15.48 -38.45 -53.10
CA LYS A 354 -14.95 -38.47 -54.45
C LYS A 354 -14.04 -37.26 -54.71
N LEU A 355 -12.87 -37.54 -55.26
CA LEU A 355 -12.02 -36.55 -55.92
C LEU A 355 -12.75 -35.89 -57.09
N GLN A 356 -12.80 -34.59 -57.11
CA GLN A 356 -13.03 -33.81 -58.34
C GLN A 356 -11.88 -32.83 -58.55
N ALA A 357 -11.48 -32.82 -59.84
CA ALA A 357 -10.27 -32.24 -60.38
C ALA A 357 -10.32 -30.72 -60.48
N VAL A 358 -9.14 -30.15 -60.44
CA VAL A 358 -8.76 -28.76 -60.73
C VAL A 358 -8.97 -28.44 -62.19
N PRO A 359 -9.27 -27.23 -62.61
CA PRO A 359 -8.67 -26.67 -63.81
C PRO A 359 -7.73 -25.50 -63.49
N ASP A 360 -6.60 -25.57 -64.13
CA ASP A 360 -5.59 -24.56 -64.40
C ASP A 360 -6.18 -23.41 -65.27
N GLU A 361 -5.72 -22.19 -65.02
CA GLU A 361 -5.54 -21.14 -66.04
C GLU A 361 -4.77 -19.98 -65.35
N GLN A 362 -3.55 -19.86 -65.58
CA GLN A 362 -2.68 -19.15 -66.52
C GLN A 362 -2.85 -17.61 -66.56
N ALA A 363 -1.70 -16.99 -66.34
CA ALA A 363 -0.90 -15.99 -67.07
C ALA A 363 -1.00 -14.51 -66.61
N GLU A 364 0.05 -14.05 -66.06
CA GLU A 364 1.01 -12.94 -66.36
C GLU A 364 0.57 -11.77 -67.30
N PRO A 365 1.44 -10.74 -67.40
CA PRO A 365 1.84 -9.61 -66.53
C PRO A 365 1.70 -8.26 -67.27
N ASP A 366 1.88 -7.12 -66.64
CA ASP A 366 2.43 -5.88 -67.25
C ASP A 366 2.75 -4.83 -66.15
N GLU A 367 3.95 -4.50 -66.03
CA GLU A 367 4.88 -3.47 -66.52
C GLU A 367 4.54 -2.02 -66.14
N ARG A 368 5.59 -1.44 -65.49
CA ARG A 368 6.13 -0.05 -65.63
C ARG A 368 5.26 1.11 -65.14
N GLU A 369 5.82 1.98 -64.35
CA GLU A 369 6.81 3.00 -64.76
C GLU A 369 7.55 3.64 -63.55
N GLU A 370 8.80 3.81 -63.78
CA GLU A 370 9.85 4.55 -63.11
C GLU A 370 9.65 6.08 -63.28
N SER A 371 9.91 6.86 -62.26
CA SER A 371 10.51 8.19 -62.44
C SER A 371 11.22 8.70 -61.19
N LYS A 372 12.56 8.67 -61.24
CA LYS A 372 13.43 9.71 -60.68
C LYS A 372 13.59 10.79 -61.75
N PRO A 373 14.03 12.05 -61.46
CA PRO A 373 15.26 12.38 -60.75
C PRO A 373 15.35 13.76 -60.04
N GLN A 374 16.52 13.94 -59.41
CA GLN A 374 17.38 15.15 -59.23
C GLN A 374 16.97 16.16 -58.19
N ASP A 375 17.82 16.29 -57.15
CA ASP A 375 19.11 17.02 -56.96
C ASP A 375 18.91 18.53 -56.75
N ASP A 376 19.28 19.01 -55.57
CA ASP A 376 20.31 20.00 -55.41
C ASP A 376 20.52 20.45 -53.94
N THR A 377 21.73 20.23 -53.46
CA THR A 377 22.63 21.05 -52.62
C THR A 377 22.09 21.89 -51.45
N SER A 378 22.55 21.69 -50.21
CA SER A 378 23.72 22.31 -49.58
C SER A 378 23.67 22.21 -48.05
N ASP A 379 24.80 21.75 -47.52
CA ASP A 379 25.53 22.18 -46.31
C ASP A 379 24.77 22.54 -45.03
N ALA A 380 24.98 21.72 -44.01
CA ALA A 380 25.60 22.01 -42.73
C ALA A 380 25.17 20.94 -41.67
N ALA A 381 26.10 20.10 -41.28
CA ALA A 381 25.95 19.18 -40.17
C ALA A 381 26.09 19.89 -38.82
N PRO A 382 25.20 19.66 -37.84
CA PRO A 382 25.49 19.99 -36.44
C PRO A 382 26.31 18.89 -35.77
N PRO A 383 27.10 19.20 -34.72
CA PRO A 383 28.05 18.30 -34.12
C PRO A 383 27.33 17.19 -33.29
N LYS A 384 27.88 15.99 -33.34
CA LYS A 384 27.46 14.83 -32.56
C LYS A 384 27.76 15.07 -31.06
N PRO A 385 26.83 14.78 -30.15
CA PRO A 385 27.16 14.72 -28.73
C PRO A 385 27.96 13.45 -28.42
N ASP A 386 29.00 13.62 -27.62
CA ASP A 386 29.83 12.55 -27.10
C ASP A 386 29.04 11.47 -26.34
N ASN A 387 29.23 10.24 -26.76
CA ASN A 387 28.64 9.06 -26.19
C ASN A 387 29.43 8.63 -24.91
N PRO A 388 28.87 8.66 -23.70
CA PRO A 388 29.58 8.17 -22.53
C PRO A 388 29.72 6.65 -22.64
N LYS A 389 30.98 6.18 -22.59
CA LYS A 389 31.37 4.78 -22.63
C LYS A 389 30.60 3.97 -21.57
N LYS A 390 29.79 3.01 -22.00
CA LYS A 390 29.20 1.99 -21.14
C LYS A 390 30.30 1.22 -20.40
N PRO A 391 30.25 1.11 -19.07
CA PRO A 391 31.21 0.26 -18.35
C PRO A 391 30.97 -1.21 -18.69
N LYS A 392 32.05 -1.93 -18.94
CA LYS A 392 32.04 -3.35 -19.30
C LYS A 392 31.41 -4.18 -18.16
N LEU A 393 30.47 -5.02 -18.51
CA LEU A 393 29.67 -5.90 -17.63
C LEU A 393 30.52 -6.97 -16.88
N SER A 394 31.83 -7.04 -17.14
CA SER A 394 32.72 -8.06 -16.56
C SER A 394 33.22 -7.74 -15.15
N GLU A 395 33.21 -6.48 -14.69
CA GLU A 395 33.74 -6.11 -13.36
C GLU A 395 32.72 -6.16 -12.22
N ARG A 396 31.42 -6.34 -12.50
CA ARG A 396 30.38 -6.45 -11.47
C ARG A 396 30.10 -7.87 -10.94
N ARG A 397 30.62 -8.91 -11.58
CA ARG A 397 30.38 -10.29 -11.16
C ARG A 397 31.18 -10.76 -9.96
N ASP A 398 32.34 -10.15 -9.69
CA ASP A 398 33.26 -10.63 -8.65
C ASP A 398 33.07 -9.98 -7.28
N THR A 399 32.26 -8.92 -7.16
CA THR A 399 32.10 -8.18 -5.90
C THR A 399 30.89 -8.63 -5.07
N LEU A 400 29.82 -9.13 -5.71
CA LEU A 400 28.61 -9.59 -5.02
C LEU A 400 28.83 -10.85 -4.13
N PRO A 401 29.53 -11.89 -4.58
CA PRO A 401 29.79 -13.07 -3.75
C PRO A 401 30.66 -12.75 -2.53
N LYS A 402 31.65 -11.85 -2.68
CA LYS A 402 32.54 -11.46 -1.56
C LYS A 402 31.85 -10.59 -0.51
N ALA A 403 30.89 -9.77 -0.90
CA ALA A 403 30.11 -8.95 0.03
C ALA A 403 29.15 -9.81 0.85
N VAL A 404 28.47 -10.76 0.22
CA VAL A 404 27.57 -11.71 0.89
C VAL A 404 28.34 -12.64 1.81
N SER A 405 29.49 -13.17 1.36
CA SER A 405 30.36 -14.02 2.18
C SER A 405 30.84 -13.28 3.45
N ARG A 406 31.28 -12.01 3.33
CA ARG A 406 31.69 -11.20 4.46
C ARG A 406 30.55 -10.91 5.43
N ALA A 407 29.34 -10.69 4.96
CA ALA A 407 28.16 -10.49 5.80
C ALA A 407 27.79 -11.74 6.58
N VAL A 408 27.83 -12.92 5.93
CA VAL A 408 27.60 -14.23 6.56
C VAL A 408 28.68 -14.56 7.59
N ASP A 409 29.96 -14.29 7.29
CA ASP A 409 31.06 -14.53 8.21
C ASP A 409 31.01 -13.60 9.43
N LYS A 410 30.57 -12.36 9.26
CA LYS A 410 30.32 -11.41 10.35
C LYS A 410 29.18 -11.89 11.25
N LEU A 411 28.07 -12.32 10.66
CA LEU A 411 26.92 -12.86 11.39
C LEU A 411 27.28 -14.11 12.20
N LYS A 412 28.07 -15.03 11.63
CA LYS A 412 28.58 -16.23 12.34
C LYS A 412 29.49 -15.88 13.49
N LYS A 413 30.29 -14.81 13.36
CA LYS A 413 31.17 -14.32 14.44
C LYS A 413 30.39 -13.68 15.57
N ASP A 414 29.34 -12.97 15.26
CA ASP A 414 28.49 -12.29 16.26
C ASP A 414 27.54 -13.26 16.98
N LEU A 415 27.20 -14.41 16.38
CA LEU A 415 26.33 -15.46 16.93
C LEU A 415 27.08 -16.55 17.74
N ASN A 416 28.41 -16.51 17.82
CA ASN A 416 29.18 -17.47 18.59
C ASN A 416 29.99 -16.79 19.72
N PRO A 417 29.36 -16.48 20.89
CA PRO A 417 30.07 -15.92 22.01
C PRO A 417 31.02 -17.00 22.56
N LYS A 418 32.32 -16.74 22.50
CA LYS A 418 33.37 -17.57 23.16
C LYS A 418 33.00 -17.72 24.65
N LYS A 419 32.94 -18.97 25.11
CA LYS A 419 32.98 -19.32 26.53
C LYS A 419 34.22 -18.64 27.12
N HIS A 420 34.01 -17.71 28.03
CA HIS A 420 35.07 -17.25 28.92
C HIS A 420 35.30 -18.34 29.97
N ASP A 421 36.51 -18.85 29.99
CA ASP A 421 37.03 -19.75 31.01
C ASP A 421 36.99 -19.04 32.37
N ALA A 422 36.36 -19.71 33.31
CA ALA A 422 36.37 -19.34 34.73
C ALA A 422 37.71 -19.85 35.31
N ASP A 423 38.61 -18.95 35.59
CA ASP A 423 39.68 -19.13 36.58
C ASP A 423 40.14 -17.74 37.04
N ALA A 424 39.73 -17.37 38.25
CA ALA A 424 40.38 -16.37 39.08
C ALA A 424 40.15 -16.75 40.57
N PRO A 425 41.16 -16.67 41.41
CA PRO A 425 41.14 -17.27 42.73
C PRO A 425 40.43 -16.42 43.79
N ALA A 426 39.86 -17.12 44.77
CA ALA A 426 39.20 -16.58 45.94
C ALA A 426 40.12 -15.71 46.80
N GLU A 427 39.75 -14.45 47.05
CA GLU A 427 40.25 -13.64 48.15
C GLU A 427 39.35 -13.81 49.38
N LYS A 428 40.00 -14.04 50.52
CA LYS A 428 39.40 -14.20 51.84
C LYS A 428 38.87 -12.86 52.38
N PRO A 429 37.82 -12.86 53.19
CA PRO A 429 37.41 -11.67 53.94
C PRO A 429 38.35 -11.41 55.07
N SER A 430 38.81 -10.16 55.26
CA SER A 430 39.45 -9.64 56.46
C SER A 430 38.37 -9.02 57.35
N ASP A 431 38.20 -9.60 58.50
CA ASP A 431 37.54 -8.98 59.66
C ASP A 431 38.31 -7.72 60.03
N ASP A 432 37.67 -6.62 60.28
CA ASP A 432 38.13 -5.54 61.09
C ASP A 432 36.95 -4.98 61.88
N ASP A 433 37.02 -5.31 63.18
CA ASP A 433 36.25 -4.74 64.27
C ASP A 433 36.79 -3.34 64.61
N GLY A 434 35.90 -2.43 64.99
CA GLY A 434 36.40 -1.42 65.85
C GLY A 434 35.80 0.00 65.77
N VAL A 435 34.93 0.23 66.77
CA VAL A 435 34.53 1.49 67.45
C VAL A 435 33.47 2.34 66.80
#